data_c15620e4d67c38f067674f1496a7accc
#
_entry.id   c15620e4d67c38f067674f1496a7accc
#
_cell.length_a   1.000
_cell.length_b   1.000
_cell.length_c   1.000
_cell.angle_alpha   90.00
_cell.angle_beta   90.00
_cell.angle_gamma   90.00
#
_symmetry.space_group_name_H-M   'P 1'
#
loop_
_entity.id
_entity.type
_entity.pdbx_description
1 polymer ?
#
loop_
_entity_poly.entity_id
_entity_poly.type
_entity_poly.pdbx_seq_one_letter_code
_entity_poly.pdbx_strand_id
1 'polypeptide(L)'
;MLLFRSHLIQLIPSFLMATVIITFVLSMDTVYKLITMIIERGVDLATVMQLLTYQLPQFVNMTLPYASLMSIVVFMSRLSTDFELTAMHAAGMSSWTIGSAVVFFGLSVTLFGLLNSLWLTPLGYRAFEEEKMKLLKSQKNTTIQPRVLNYDFSGKVLYVQEKDENEQLKGVFLSERDLDSDSMITVSESGSIEIREKEQDLLLNLVNGKIHLHQQKSSYRIIDFEKLFYVFKSSEMSHDEDGGHVWGRPTSEIWNSPKFSEKRELLMRLTTPVACFVICLAMFSLGVVEPRRGRTASYLRGLILITIYYILWMGANELMEDLSPSVLWMPAVLTLLYGLYNLFRINFQLSGPIEGMRYAGKRSFRKMIHG
;
A
#
# COMPACT_ATOMS: atom_id res chain seq x y z
N MET A 1 -1.62 29.44 -23.71
CA MET A 1 -0.60 28.37 -23.79
C MET A 1 0.57 28.55 -22.79
N LEU A 2 1.12 29.76 -22.60
CA LEU A 2 2.25 30.00 -21.68
C LEU A 2 1.94 29.70 -20.24
N LEU A 3 0.80 30.14 -19.70
CA LEU A 3 0.36 29.88 -18.33
C LEU A 3 0.17 28.38 -18.05
N PHE A 4 -0.48 27.66 -18.98
CA PHE A 4 -0.66 26.22 -18.85
C PHE A 4 0.69 25.49 -18.71
N ARG A 5 1.66 25.81 -19.59
CA ARG A 5 3.01 25.22 -19.53
C ARG A 5 3.73 25.59 -18.22
N SER A 6 3.61 26.84 -17.77
CA SER A 6 4.21 27.32 -16.52
C SER A 6 3.66 26.55 -15.32
N HIS A 7 2.34 26.35 -15.24
CA HIS A 7 1.70 25.61 -14.15
C HIS A 7 2.12 24.14 -14.15
N LEU A 8 2.20 23.48 -15.32
CA LEU A 8 2.68 22.10 -15.42
C LEU A 8 4.13 21.96 -14.94
N ILE A 9 5.01 22.87 -15.36
CA ILE A 9 6.42 22.86 -14.95
C ILE A 9 6.55 23.04 -13.42
N GLN A 10 5.65 23.76 -12.78
CA GLN A 10 5.65 23.95 -11.34
C GLN A 10 5.15 22.70 -10.58
N LEU A 11 4.24 21.90 -11.15
CA LEU A 11 3.70 20.70 -10.54
C LEU A 11 4.72 19.54 -10.52
N ILE A 12 5.50 19.39 -11.59
CA ILE A 12 6.41 18.23 -11.76
C ILE A 12 7.48 18.13 -10.67
N PRO A 13 8.26 19.17 -10.31
CA PRO A 13 9.31 19.06 -9.30
C PRO A 13 8.77 18.67 -7.92
N SER A 14 7.64 19.26 -7.52
CA SER A 14 6.99 18.95 -6.23
C SER A 14 6.49 17.51 -6.21
N PHE A 15 5.96 17.01 -7.33
CA PHE A 15 5.51 15.63 -7.49
C PHE A 15 6.68 14.65 -7.41
N LEU A 16 7.75 14.88 -8.18
CA LEU A 16 8.93 13.99 -8.18
C LEU A 16 9.59 13.95 -6.79
N MET A 17 9.77 15.11 -6.16
CA MET A 17 10.35 15.18 -4.83
C MET A 17 9.50 14.43 -3.80
N ALA A 18 8.18 14.63 -3.81
CA ALA A 18 7.26 13.91 -2.93
C ALA A 18 7.28 12.40 -3.20
N THR A 19 7.29 11.99 -4.49
CA THR A 19 7.39 10.56 -4.85
C THR A 19 8.65 9.94 -4.28
N VAL A 20 9.82 10.55 -4.48
CA VAL A 20 11.08 10.01 -3.97
C VAL A 20 11.10 9.91 -2.45
N ILE A 21 10.69 10.97 -1.75
CA ILE A 21 10.70 10.99 -0.28
C ILE A 21 9.74 9.93 0.28
N ILE A 22 8.50 9.90 -0.20
CA ILE A 22 7.48 8.97 0.33
C ILE A 22 7.83 7.53 -0.03
N THR A 23 8.32 7.26 -1.26
CA THR A 23 8.80 5.94 -1.66
C THR A 23 9.91 5.46 -0.74
N PHE A 24 10.88 6.32 -0.44
CA PHE A 24 11.98 6.00 0.48
C PHE A 24 11.44 5.65 1.88
N VAL A 25 10.52 6.46 2.42
CA VAL A 25 9.91 6.20 3.74
C VAL A 25 9.15 4.87 3.74
N LEU A 26 8.33 4.59 2.73
CA LEU A 26 7.57 3.34 2.65
C LEU A 26 8.46 2.11 2.41
N SER A 27 9.60 2.28 1.75
CA SER A 27 10.55 1.17 1.53
C SER A 27 11.35 0.79 2.77
N MET A 28 11.38 1.62 3.84
CA MET A 28 12.22 1.40 5.03
C MET A 28 11.99 0.04 5.70
N ASP A 29 10.73 -0.40 5.83
CA ASP A 29 10.42 -1.73 6.40
C ASP A 29 11.03 -2.87 5.56
N THR A 30 10.91 -2.76 4.25
CA THR A 30 11.51 -3.75 3.33
C THR A 30 13.03 -3.70 3.36
N VAL A 31 13.62 -2.50 3.36
CA VAL A 31 15.07 -2.32 3.50
C VAL A 31 15.57 -2.97 4.79
N TYR A 32 14.86 -2.77 5.91
CA TYR A 32 15.21 -3.41 7.18
C TYR A 32 15.19 -4.94 7.08
N LYS A 33 14.12 -5.52 6.51
CA LYS A 33 14.00 -6.98 6.32
C LYS A 33 15.11 -7.53 5.41
N LEU A 34 15.48 -6.81 4.37
CA LEU A 34 16.54 -7.22 3.46
C LEU A 34 17.94 -7.08 4.07
N ILE A 35 18.18 -6.08 4.92
CA ILE A 35 19.43 -5.95 5.69
C ILE A 35 19.57 -7.14 6.66
N THR A 36 18.51 -7.54 7.30
CA THR A 36 18.49 -8.73 8.16
C THR A 36 18.89 -10.00 7.38
N MET A 37 18.47 -10.13 6.12
CA MET A 37 18.93 -11.24 5.26
C MET A 37 20.43 -11.19 4.97
N ILE A 38 21.05 -10.02 4.85
CA ILE A 38 22.52 -9.90 4.70
C ILE A 38 23.21 -10.41 5.96
N ILE A 39 22.77 -9.93 7.13
CA ILE A 39 23.45 -10.19 8.41
C ILE A 39 23.25 -11.64 8.85
N GLU A 40 22.04 -12.16 8.77
CA GLU A 40 21.69 -13.48 9.30
C GLU A 40 21.97 -14.61 8.30
N ARG A 41 21.79 -14.34 7.00
CA ARG A 41 21.84 -15.36 5.95
C ARG A 41 23.02 -15.20 5.00
N GLY A 42 23.87 -14.17 5.17
CA GLY A 42 25.03 -13.95 4.32
C GLY A 42 24.70 -13.67 2.85
N VAL A 43 23.52 -13.12 2.56
CA VAL A 43 23.10 -12.79 1.20
C VAL A 43 23.96 -11.65 0.68
N ASP A 44 24.42 -11.74 -0.57
CA ASP A 44 25.22 -10.70 -1.20
C ASP A 44 24.44 -9.40 -1.38
N LEU A 45 25.13 -8.27 -1.17
CA LEU A 45 24.54 -6.92 -1.30
C LEU A 45 23.94 -6.66 -2.69
N ALA A 46 24.57 -7.20 -3.75
CA ALA A 46 24.05 -7.05 -5.11
C ALA A 46 22.68 -7.68 -5.27
N THR A 47 22.47 -8.86 -4.71
CA THR A 47 21.19 -9.57 -4.71
C THR A 47 20.12 -8.79 -3.92
N VAL A 48 20.50 -8.19 -2.78
CA VAL A 48 19.58 -7.34 -2.00
C VAL A 48 19.17 -6.09 -2.77
N MET A 49 20.10 -5.45 -3.46
CA MET A 49 19.79 -4.30 -4.32
C MET A 49 18.88 -4.68 -5.50
N GLN A 50 19.06 -5.88 -6.05
CA GLN A 50 18.19 -6.41 -7.09
C GLN A 50 16.77 -6.66 -6.57
N LEU A 51 16.61 -7.25 -5.40
CA LEU A 51 15.31 -7.45 -4.73
C LEU A 51 14.60 -6.12 -4.46
N LEU A 52 15.32 -5.10 -3.97
CA LEU A 52 14.78 -3.76 -3.79
C LEU A 52 14.28 -3.17 -5.11
N THR A 53 15.04 -3.33 -6.19
CA THR A 53 14.66 -2.83 -7.52
C THR A 53 13.37 -3.48 -8.02
N TYR A 54 13.19 -4.77 -7.78
CA TYR A 54 11.97 -5.49 -8.16
C TYR A 54 10.72 -5.02 -7.39
N GLN A 55 10.89 -4.52 -6.16
CA GLN A 55 9.79 -3.97 -5.36
C GLN A 55 9.48 -2.49 -5.62
N LEU A 56 10.38 -1.75 -6.29
CA LEU A 56 10.16 -0.32 -6.58
C LEU A 56 8.81 -0.02 -7.25
N PRO A 57 8.33 -0.76 -8.27
CA PRO A 57 7.05 -0.49 -8.89
C PRO A 57 5.87 -0.52 -7.92
N GLN A 58 5.88 -1.43 -6.96
CA GLN A 58 4.85 -1.53 -5.92
C GLN A 58 4.88 -0.32 -4.98
N PHE A 59 6.06 0.10 -4.52
CA PHE A 59 6.19 1.30 -3.68
C PHE A 59 5.75 2.55 -4.43
N VAL A 60 6.15 2.69 -5.68
CA VAL A 60 5.70 3.81 -6.52
C VAL A 60 4.18 3.82 -6.64
N ASN A 61 3.55 2.67 -6.87
CA ASN A 61 2.09 2.57 -6.95
C ASN A 61 1.39 3.08 -5.68
N MET A 62 1.92 2.74 -4.51
CA MET A 62 1.39 3.20 -3.22
C MET A 62 1.63 4.69 -2.98
N THR A 63 2.73 5.25 -3.48
CA THR A 63 3.09 6.66 -3.24
C THR A 63 2.40 7.64 -4.16
N LEU A 64 1.96 7.21 -5.37
CA LEU A 64 1.37 8.10 -6.36
C LEU A 64 0.21 8.97 -5.86
N PRO A 65 -0.80 8.46 -5.10
CA PRO A 65 -1.89 9.27 -4.57
C PRO A 65 -1.40 10.35 -3.60
N TYR A 66 -0.45 10.02 -2.72
CA TYR A 66 0.13 10.97 -1.77
C TYR A 66 0.98 12.03 -2.46
N ALA A 67 1.83 11.62 -3.41
CA ALA A 67 2.69 12.52 -4.15
C ALA A 67 1.88 13.48 -5.02
N SER A 68 0.81 13.00 -5.67
CA SER A 68 -0.09 13.84 -6.46
C SER A 68 -0.81 14.88 -5.59
N LEU A 69 -1.30 14.45 -4.42
CA LEU A 69 -1.89 15.36 -3.44
C LEU A 69 -0.90 16.44 -3.02
N MET A 70 0.31 16.04 -2.59
CA MET A 70 1.34 16.99 -2.13
C MET A 70 1.74 17.98 -3.21
N SER A 71 1.85 17.53 -4.46
CA SER A 71 2.13 18.40 -5.59
C SER A 71 1.06 19.49 -5.76
N ILE A 72 -0.23 19.12 -5.71
CA ILE A 72 -1.34 20.07 -5.83
C ILE A 72 -1.40 21.00 -4.61
N VAL A 73 -1.17 20.50 -3.40
CA VAL A 73 -1.14 21.32 -2.17
C VAL A 73 -0.08 22.39 -2.27
N VAL A 74 1.16 22.03 -2.65
CA VAL A 74 2.28 22.98 -2.81
C VAL A 74 1.96 24.01 -3.89
N PHE A 75 1.48 23.56 -5.05
CA PHE A 75 1.10 24.41 -6.17
C PHE A 75 0.01 25.42 -5.80
N MET A 76 -1.11 24.96 -5.24
CA MET A 76 -2.23 25.81 -4.86
C MET A 76 -1.90 26.75 -3.70
N SER A 77 -1.11 26.28 -2.74
CA SER A 77 -0.61 27.11 -1.65
C SER A 77 0.24 28.27 -2.16
N ARG A 78 1.13 28.01 -3.14
CA ARG A 78 1.94 29.04 -3.78
C ARG A 78 1.08 30.05 -4.55
N LEU A 79 0.21 29.57 -5.44
CA LEU A 79 -0.68 30.45 -6.21
C LEU A 79 -1.51 31.37 -5.31
N SER A 80 -1.96 30.86 -4.18
CA SER A 80 -2.78 31.63 -3.23
C SER A 80 -1.95 32.66 -2.45
N THR A 81 -0.76 32.27 -1.96
CA THR A 81 0.08 33.18 -1.15
C THR A 81 0.75 34.27 -1.98
N ASP A 82 1.11 33.99 -3.22
CA ASP A 82 1.76 34.93 -4.12
C ASP A 82 0.72 35.85 -4.85
N PHE A 83 -0.58 35.73 -4.47
CA PHE A 83 -1.71 36.46 -5.05
C PHE A 83 -1.92 36.23 -6.55
N GLU A 84 -1.20 35.29 -7.16
CA GLU A 84 -1.32 34.94 -8.58
C GLU A 84 -2.75 34.50 -8.94
N LEU A 85 -3.37 33.68 -8.08
CA LEU A 85 -4.76 33.25 -8.25
C LEU A 85 -5.73 34.43 -8.27
N THR A 86 -5.55 35.39 -7.35
CA THR A 86 -6.38 36.60 -7.28
C THR A 86 -6.18 37.50 -8.49
N ALA A 87 -4.95 37.67 -8.97
CA ALA A 87 -4.63 38.45 -10.15
C ALA A 87 -5.25 37.81 -11.43
N MET A 88 -5.18 36.50 -11.59
CA MET A 88 -5.81 35.78 -12.70
C MET A 88 -7.33 35.95 -12.72
N HIS A 89 -7.99 35.82 -11.56
CA HIS A 89 -9.42 36.08 -11.47
C HIS A 89 -9.79 37.55 -11.73
N ALA A 90 -8.98 38.50 -11.27
CA ALA A 90 -9.18 39.92 -11.56
C ALA A 90 -9.02 40.24 -13.05
N ALA A 91 -8.18 39.49 -13.77
CA ALA A 91 -8.02 39.56 -15.21
C ALA A 91 -9.16 38.83 -15.99
N GLY A 92 -10.20 38.31 -15.28
CA GLY A 92 -11.34 37.66 -15.92
C GLY A 92 -11.10 36.19 -16.30
N MET A 93 -10.02 35.56 -15.82
CA MET A 93 -9.75 34.17 -16.12
C MET A 93 -10.65 33.26 -15.30
N SER A 94 -11.25 32.24 -15.94
CA SER A 94 -12.08 31.28 -15.27
C SER A 94 -11.26 30.27 -14.46
N SER A 95 -11.83 29.75 -13.37
CA SER A 95 -11.20 28.68 -12.56
C SER A 95 -10.90 27.43 -13.39
N TRP A 96 -11.67 27.16 -14.46
CA TRP A 96 -11.42 26.06 -15.40
C TRP A 96 -10.12 26.24 -16.20
N THR A 97 -9.82 27.47 -16.61
CA THR A 97 -8.58 27.75 -17.32
C THR A 97 -7.35 27.50 -16.42
N ILE A 98 -7.45 27.88 -15.15
CA ILE A 98 -6.41 27.65 -14.17
C ILE A 98 -6.30 26.17 -13.84
N GLY A 99 -7.45 25.49 -13.66
CA GLY A 99 -7.55 24.07 -13.33
C GLY A 99 -7.16 23.13 -14.48
N SER A 100 -7.14 23.59 -15.73
CA SER A 100 -6.82 22.73 -16.87
C SER A 100 -5.44 22.05 -16.76
N ALA A 101 -4.45 22.74 -16.21
CA ALA A 101 -3.12 22.19 -15.95
C ALA A 101 -3.17 21.08 -14.88
N VAL A 102 -3.98 21.24 -13.83
CA VAL A 102 -4.18 20.24 -12.77
C VAL A 102 -4.89 19.01 -13.31
N VAL A 103 -5.92 19.20 -14.15
CA VAL A 103 -6.64 18.09 -14.81
C VAL A 103 -5.69 17.29 -15.70
N PHE A 104 -4.91 17.98 -16.54
CA PHE A 104 -3.94 17.33 -17.42
C PHE A 104 -2.85 16.60 -16.63
N PHE A 105 -2.32 17.21 -15.57
CA PHE A 105 -1.37 16.59 -14.66
C PHE A 105 -1.97 15.35 -14.01
N GLY A 106 -3.17 15.46 -13.42
CA GLY A 106 -3.87 14.33 -12.80
C GLY A 106 -4.10 13.16 -13.75
N LEU A 107 -4.53 13.46 -15.02
CA LEU A 107 -4.67 12.43 -16.06
C LEU A 107 -3.33 11.79 -16.42
N SER A 108 -2.26 12.55 -16.52
CA SER A 108 -0.91 12.05 -16.82
C SER A 108 -0.40 11.12 -15.72
N VAL A 109 -0.56 11.52 -14.46
CA VAL A 109 -0.18 10.69 -13.29
C VAL A 109 -1.03 9.43 -13.23
N THR A 110 -2.34 9.53 -13.51
CA THR A 110 -3.24 8.36 -13.55
C THR A 110 -2.85 7.39 -14.65
N LEU A 111 -2.54 7.88 -15.85
CA LEU A 111 -2.08 7.01 -16.95
C LEU A 111 -0.77 6.32 -16.61
N PHE A 112 0.19 7.05 -16.04
CA PHE A 112 1.45 6.48 -15.55
C PHE A 112 1.18 5.43 -14.47
N GLY A 113 0.31 5.73 -13.50
CA GLY A 113 -0.09 4.82 -12.44
C GLY A 113 -0.77 3.55 -12.97
N LEU A 114 -1.63 3.66 -13.98
CA LEU A 114 -2.25 2.49 -14.65
C LEU A 114 -1.20 1.61 -15.31
N LEU A 115 -0.26 2.18 -16.06
CA LEU A 115 0.84 1.41 -16.66
C LEU A 115 1.68 0.71 -15.59
N ASN A 116 2.00 1.42 -14.51
CA ASN A 116 2.76 0.87 -13.40
C ASN A 116 1.98 -0.26 -12.70
N SER A 117 0.72 -0.06 -12.37
CA SER A 117 -0.10 -1.00 -11.61
C SER A 117 -0.48 -2.25 -12.41
N LEU A 118 -0.77 -2.11 -13.72
CA LEU A 118 -1.22 -3.22 -14.56
C LEU A 118 -0.06 -4.07 -15.10
N TRP A 119 1.13 -3.49 -15.29
CA TRP A 119 2.26 -4.17 -15.91
C TRP A 119 3.51 -4.23 -15.05
N LEU A 120 4.04 -3.10 -14.58
CA LEU A 120 5.31 -3.08 -13.86
C LEU A 120 5.22 -3.76 -12.49
N THR A 121 4.14 -3.50 -11.74
CA THR A 121 3.96 -4.09 -10.41
C THR A 121 3.87 -5.62 -10.44
N PRO A 122 3.05 -6.27 -11.29
CA PRO A 122 3.04 -7.73 -11.38
C PRO A 122 4.37 -8.33 -11.85
N LEU A 123 5.05 -7.67 -12.79
CA LEU A 123 6.38 -8.12 -13.27
C LEU A 123 7.42 -8.04 -12.17
N GLY A 124 7.46 -6.92 -11.45
CA GLY A 124 8.38 -6.73 -10.32
C GLY A 124 8.13 -7.75 -9.21
N TYR A 125 6.86 -7.98 -8.86
CA TYR A 125 6.51 -8.97 -7.84
C TYR A 125 6.93 -10.39 -8.20
N ARG A 126 6.72 -10.81 -9.45
CA ARG A 126 7.19 -12.12 -9.94
C ARG A 126 8.70 -12.26 -9.84
N ALA A 127 9.42 -11.28 -10.38
CA ALA A 127 10.89 -11.29 -10.33
C ALA A 127 11.41 -11.34 -8.89
N PHE A 128 10.75 -10.61 -7.99
CA PHE A 128 11.05 -10.62 -6.56
C PHE A 128 10.85 -12.03 -5.95
N GLU A 129 9.69 -12.65 -6.17
CA GLU A 129 9.39 -13.99 -5.64
C GLU A 129 10.30 -15.07 -6.24
N GLU A 130 10.58 -15.01 -7.54
CA GLU A 130 11.50 -15.94 -8.18
C GLU A 130 12.92 -15.84 -7.58
N GLU A 131 13.42 -14.62 -7.36
CA GLU A 131 14.76 -14.43 -6.79
C GLU A 131 14.79 -14.81 -5.31
N LYS A 132 13.78 -14.45 -4.54
CA LYS A 132 13.60 -14.87 -3.15
C LYS A 132 13.58 -16.41 -3.03
N MET A 133 12.86 -17.09 -3.93
CA MET A 133 12.82 -18.57 -3.96
C MET A 133 14.18 -19.18 -4.33
N LYS A 134 14.94 -18.57 -5.26
CA LYS A 134 16.32 -19.03 -5.55
C LYS A 134 17.22 -18.91 -4.32
N LEU A 135 17.11 -17.80 -3.58
CA LEU A 135 17.87 -17.61 -2.35
C LEU A 135 17.53 -18.65 -1.30
N LEU A 136 16.24 -18.91 -1.09
CA LEU A 136 15.80 -19.95 -0.15
C LEU A 136 16.31 -21.35 -0.56
N LYS A 137 16.36 -21.64 -1.86
CA LYS A 137 16.89 -22.91 -2.39
C LYS A 137 18.43 -23.03 -2.29
N SER A 138 19.14 -21.93 -2.51
CA SER A 138 20.61 -21.93 -2.45
C SER A 138 21.16 -22.08 -1.04
N GLN A 139 20.35 -21.71 -0.04
CA GLN A 139 20.71 -21.80 1.38
C GLN A 139 20.28 -23.15 1.99
N LYS A 140 20.67 -24.26 1.38
CA LYS A 140 20.32 -25.62 1.79
C LYS A 140 20.57 -25.94 3.29
N ASN A 141 21.40 -25.17 3.97
CA ASN A 141 21.89 -25.49 5.32
C ASN A 141 21.54 -24.50 6.43
N THR A 142 20.78 -23.40 6.18
CA THR A 142 20.71 -22.31 7.17
C THR A 142 19.29 -21.96 7.63
N THR A 143 18.29 -22.71 7.21
CA THR A 143 16.87 -22.34 7.42
C THR A 143 16.43 -22.43 8.89
N ILE A 144 17.09 -23.22 9.74
CA ILE A 144 16.74 -23.34 11.14
C ILE A 144 17.88 -22.91 12.02
N GLN A 145 17.65 -21.82 12.77
CA GLN A 145 18.59 -21.34 13.77
C GLN A 145 18.36 -22.08 15.09
N PRO A 146 19.41 -22.73 15.67
CA PRO A 146 19.28 -23.33 16.99
C PRO A 146 19.12 -22.25 18.07
N ARG A 147 18.36 -22.56 19.11
CA ARG A 147 18.06 -21.70 20.28
C ARG A 147 17.26 -20.45 19.98
N VAL A 148 16.61 -20.37 18.80
CA VAL A 148 15.73 -19.28 18.39
C VAL A 148 14.37 -19.87 18.00
N LEU A 149 13.30 -19.12 18.26
CA LEU A 149 11.97 -19.45 17.78
C LEU A 149 11.88 -19.11 16.29
N ASN A 150 11.78 -20.13 15.44
CA ASN A 150 11.65 -19.97 13.99
C ASN A 150 10.16 -19.88 13.64
N TYR A 151 9.71 -18.74 13.12
CA TYR A 151 8.33 -18.44 12.74
C TYR A 151 8.05 -18.65 11.25
N ASP A 152 9.05 -19.09 10.47
CA ASP A 152 8.99 -19.21 9.02
C ASP A 152 8.12 -20.40 8.51
N PHE A 153 7.41 -21.06 9.40
CA PHE A 153 6.69 -22.31 9.12
C PHE A 153 5.17 -22.16 9.21
N SER A 154 4.59 -21.25 8.40
CA SER A 154 3.13 -21.19 8.18
C SER A 154 2.24 -21.39 9.41
N GLY A 155 2.23 -20.41 10.33
CA GLY A 155 1.43 -20.49 11.56
C GLY A 155 1.97 -21.44 12.63
N LYS A 156 3.09 -22.14 12.36
CA LYS A 156 3.76 -23.04 13.30
C LYS A 156 5.05 -22.42 13.80
N VAL A 157 5.36 -22.61 15.07
CA VAL A 157 6.59 -22.15 15.69
C VAL A 157 7.50 -23.34 15.94
N LEU A 158 8.66 -23.34 15.29
CA LEU A 158 9.67 -24.38 15.47
C LEU A 158 10.82 -23.85 16.34
N TYR A 159 11.13 -24.57 17.42
CA TYR A 159 12.31 -24.32 18.23
C TYR A 159 13.19 -25.56 18.23
N VAL A 160 14.49 -25.37 18.06
CA VAL A 160 15.51 -26.43 18.08
C VAL A 160 16.57 -26.05 19.08
N GLN A 161 16.88 -26.96 20.00
CA GLN A 161 17.87 -26.71 21.05
C GLN A 161 19.30 -26.72 20.49
N GLU A 162 19.65 -27.73 19.68
CA GLU A 162 20.96 -27.88 19.05
C GLU A 162 20.82 -28.43 17.64
N LYS A 163 21.68 -27.98 16.74
CA LYS A 163 21.82 -28.50 15.37
C LYS A 163 23.27 -28.95 15.18
N ASP A 164 23.45 -30.23 14.82
CA ASP A 164 24.77 -30.82 14.54
C ASP A 164 25.22 -30.51 13.12
N GLU A 165 26.53 -30.66 12.83
CA GLU A 165 27.11 -30.46 11.48
C GLU A 165 26.49 -31.39 10.42
N ASN A 166 25.92 -32.52 10.82
CA ASN A 166 25.21 -33.46 9.96
C ASN A 166 23.70 -33.16 9.82
N GLU A 167 23.28 -31.92 10.11
CA GLU A 167 21.87 -31.46 10.03
C GLU A 167 20.89 -32.21 10.95
N GLN A 168 21.40 -32.96 11.92
CA GLN A 168 20.57 -33.58 12.94
C GLN A 168 20.18 -32.52 14.00
N LEU A 169 18.89 -32.50 14.30
CA LEU A 169 18.30 -31.62 15.29
C LEU A 169 18.18 -32.36 16.61
N LYS A 170 18.50 -31.67 17.72
CA LYS A 170 18.28 -32.18 19.08
C LYS A 170 17.37 -31.24 19.84
N GLY A 171 16.43 -31.83 20.62
CA GLY A 171 15.50 -31.08 21.43
C GLY A 171 14.58 -30.21 20.55
N VAL A 172 13.72 -30.85 19.76
CA VAL A 172 12.82 -30.17 18.84
C VAL A 172 11.48 -29.93 19.50
N PHE A 173 11.02 -28.68 19.44
CA PHE A 173 9.70 -28.27 19.90
C PHE A 173 8.98 -27.61 18.73
N LEU A 174 7.79 -28.12 18.38
CA LEU A 174 6.92 -27.59 17.35
C LEU A 174 5.56 -27.26 17.98
N SER A 175 5.16 -25.99 17.87
CA SER A 175 3.85 -25.52 18.30
C SER A 175 3.01 -25.15 17.09
N GLU A 176 1.82 -25.72 17.01
CA GLU A 176 0.80 -25.38 16.01
C GLU A 176 -0.41 -24.82 16.74
N ARG A 177 -0.84 -23.61 16.35
CA ARG A 177 -2.05 -22.99 16.88
C ARG A 177 -3.05 -22.88 15.75
N ASP A 178 -4.11 -23.63 15.79
CA ASP A 178 -5.26 -23.44 14.93
C ASP A 178 -6.16 -22.34 15.49
N LEU A 179 -6.62 -21.42 14.61
CA LEU A 179 -7.41 -20.24 15.02
C LEU A 179 -8.76 -20.62 15.65
N ASP A 180 -9.25 -21.83 15.39
CA ASP A 180 -10.62 -22.21 15.76
C ASP A 180 -10.76 -23.18 16.94
N SER A 181 -9.73 -23.84 17.47
CA SER A 181 -9.98 -24.70 18.64
C SER A 181 -8.81 -25.37 19.34
N ASP A 182 -7.83 -25.94 18.68
CA ASP A 182 -6.93 -26.89 19.35
C ASP A 182 -5.45 -26.46 19.24
N SER A 183 -4.77 -26.32 20.37
CA SER A 183 -3.32 -26.12 20.35
C SER A 183 -2.63 -27.49 20.39
N MET A 184 -1.79 -27.76 19.41
CA MET A 184 -0.96 -28.94 19.33
C MET A 184 0.51 -28.57 19.57
N ILE A 185 1.12 -29.25 20.54
CA ILE A 185 2.53 -29.10 20.86
C ILE A 185 3.20 -30.46 20.67
N THR A 186 4.20 -30.49 19.80
CA THR A 186 5.01 -31.69 19.57
C THR A 186 6.42 -31.45 20.11
N VAL A 187 6.88 -32.37 20.96
CA VAL A 187 8.25 -32.35 21.51
C VAL A 187 8.93 -33.63 21.12
N SER A 188 10.14 -33.59 20.59
CA SER A 188 10.95 -34.75 20.25
C SER A 188 12.39 -34.61 20.70
N GLU A 189 13.02 -35.75 20.99
CA GLU A 189 14.45 -35.79 21.39
C GLU A 189 15.38 -35.48 20.24
N SER A 190 15.02 -35.94 19.04
CA SER A 190 15.84 -35.75 17.85
C SER A 190 14.99 -35.63 16.61
N GLY A 191 15.54 -35.02 15.56
CA GLY A 191 14.90 -34.90 14.25
C GLY A 191 15.91 -34.66 13.15
N SER A 192 15.47 -34.77 11.92
CA SER A 192 16.22 -34.40 10.71
C SER A 192 15.33 -33.68 9.71
N ILE A 193 15.96 -32.85 8.89
CA ILE A 193 15.26 -32.12 7.85
C ILE A 193 15.73 -32.62 6.50
N GLU A 194 14.78 -32.97 5.67
CA GLU A 194 15.01 -33.36 4.30
C GLU A 194 14.20 -32.48 3.36
N ILE A 195 14.81 -32.01 2.27
CA ILE A 195 14.11 -31.28 1.22
C ILE A 195 13.76 -32.26 0.10
N ARG A 196 12.47 -32.43 -0.17
CA ARG A 196 11.99 -33.26 -1.26
C ARG A 196 12.14 -32.50 -2.57
N GLU A 197 13.13 -32.86 -3.39
CA GLU A 197 13.54 -32.11 -4.62
C GLU A 197 12.42 -31.96 -5.66
N LYS A 198 11.47 -32.89 -5.78
CA LYS A 198 10.41 -32.85 -6.78
C LYS A 198 9.24 -31.91 -6.46
N GLU A 199 8.89 -31.75 -5.18
CA GLU A 199 7.72 -30.99 -4.72
C GLU A 199 8.13 -29.73 -3.97
N GLN A 200 9.44 -29.54 -3.71
CA GLN A 200 10.00 -28.43 -2.95
C GLN A 200 9.48 -28.32 -1.52
N ASP A 201 8.90 -29.42 -1.01
CA ASP A 201 8.38 -29.51 0.34
C ASP A 201 9.51 -29.80 1.33
N LEU A 202 9.44 -29.22 2.51
CA LEU A 202 10.36 -29.50 3.60
C LEU A 202 9.76 -30.60 4.46
N LEU A 203 10.48 -31.73 4.54
CA LEU A 203 10.11 -32.84 5.39
C LEU A 203 10.88 -32.78 6.71
N LEU A 204 10.16 -32.58 7.81
CA LEU A 204 10.72 -32.66 9.16
C LEU A 204 10.44 -34.05 9.72
N ASN A 205 11.49 -34.86 9.89
CA ASN A 205 11.44 -36.14 10.56
C ASN A 205 11.70 -35.95 12.05
N LEU A 206 10.79 -36.34 12.90
CA LEU A 206 10.94 -36.32 14.34
C LEU A 206 11.01 -37.75 14.85
N VAL A 207 11.93 -37.99 15.79
CA VAL A 207 12.17 -39.31 16.36
C VAL A 207 12.05 -39.21 17.89
N ASN A 208 11.37 -40.19 18.49
CA ASN A 208 11.13 -40.30 19.92
C ASN A 208 10.53 -39.03 20.53
N GLY A 209 9.22 -38.90 20.45
CA GLY A 209 8.57 -37.70 20.95
C GLY A 209 7.16 -37.91 21.47
N LYS A 210 6.58 -36.78 21.89
CA LYS A 210 5.23 -36.70 22.44
C LYS A 210 4.47 -35.56 21.77
N ILE A 211 3.22 -35.84 21.42
CA ILE A 211 2.27 -34.84 20.95
C ILE A 211 1.31 -34.51 22.07
N HIS A 212 1.25 -33.27 22.47
CA HIS A 212 0.33 -32.74 23.46
C HIS A 212 -0.81 -32.03 22.74
N LEU A 213 -2.02 -32.58 22.80
CA LEU A 213 -3.24 -32.04 22.22
C LEU A 213 -4.09 -31.43 23.33
N HIS A 214 -4.38 -30.12 23.18
CA HIS A 214 -5.29 -29.44 24.10
C HIS A 214 -6.56 -29.09 23.37
N GLN A 215 -7.69 -29.72 23.70
CA GLN A 215 -9.01 -29.46 23.13
C GLN A 215 -9.83 -28.54 24.04
N GLN A 216 -10.56 -27.57 23.44
CA GLN A 216 -11.37 -26.58 24.18
C GLN A 216 -12.38 -27.15 25.19
N LYS A 217 -12.70 -28.44 25.14
CA LYS A 217 -13.64 -29.11 26.06
C LYS A 217 -12.95 -29.93 27.16
N SER A 218 -11.85 -29.42 27.71
CA SER A 218 -11.19 -30.02 28.91
C SER A 218 -10.59 -31.41 28.71
N SER A 219 -10.33 -31.88 27.51
CA SER A 219 -9.60 -33.13 27.30
C SER A 219 -8.17 -32.83 26.84
N TYR A 220 -7.23 -33.25 27.68
CA TYR A 220 -5.80 -33.24 27.39
C TYR A 220 -5.39 -34.63 26.97
N ARG A 221 -4.77 -34.77 25.79
CA ARG A 221 -4.29 -36.08 25.30
C ARG A 221 -2.79 -35.98 25.01
N ILE A 222 -2.10 -37.05 25.41
CA ILE A 222 -0.68 -37.23 25.05
C ILE A 222 -0.61 -38.44 24.14
N ILE A 223 0.07 -38.29 23.01
CA ILE A 223 0.34 -39.33 22.03
C ILE A 223 1.86 -39.53 21.98
N ASP A 224 2.36 -40.69 22.35
CA ASP A 224 3.76 -41.03 22.18
C ASP A 224 4.01 -41.57 20.78
N PHE A 225 5.08 -41.16 20.14
CA PHE A 225 5.47 -41.65 18.82
C PHE A 225 6.95 -41.98 18.75
N GLU A 226 7.29 -43.01 17.99
CA GLU A 226 8.69 -43.33 17.66
C GLU A 226 9.21 -42.53 16.48
N LYS A 227 8.37 -42.34 15.46
CA LYS A 227 8.68 -41.53 14.27
C LYS A 227 7.47 -40.72 13.83
N LEU A 228 7.67 -39.47 13.53
CA LEU A 228 6.65 -38.56 13.03
C LEU A 228 7.21 -37.74 11.86
N PHE A 229 6.47 -37.65 10.79
CA PHE A 229 6.82 -36.90 9.59
C PHE A 229 5.90 -35.70 9.46
N TYR A 230 6.50 -34.52 9.48
CA TYR A 230 5.81 -33.27 9.14
C TYR A 230 6.22 -32.81 7.76
N VAL A 231 5.24 -32.60 6.88
CA VAL A 231 5.47 -32.04 5.55
C VAL A 231 5.04 -30.58 5.58
N PHE A 232 5.99 -29.68 5.45
CA PHE A 232 5.73 -28.27 5.24
C PHE A 232 5.70 -28.03 3.74
N LYS A 233 4.52 -27.82 3.18
CA LYS A 233 4.39 -27.49 1.76
C LYS A 233 5.03 -26.17 1.45
N SER A 234 5.73 -26.08 0.34
CA SER A 234 6.35 -24.85 -0.13
C SER A 234 5.32 -23.71 -0.30
N SER A 235 4.08 -24.04 -0.64
CA SER A 235 2.97 -23.10 -0.69
C SER A 235 2.51 -22.58 0.69
N GLU A 236 2.79 -23.32 1.75
CA GLU A 236 2.46 -22.93 3.12
C GLU A 236 3.59 -22.15 3.81
N MET A 237 4.84 -22.23 3.29
CA MET A 237 5.97 -21.43 3.77
C MET A 237 5.94 -19.97 3.29
N SER A 238 5.23 -19.68 2.22
CA SER A 238 4.88 -18.32 1.88
C SER A 238 3.75 -17.89 2.82
N HIS A 239 4.01 -16.95 3.72
CA HIS A 239 3.06 -16.39 4.70
C HIS A 239 1.85 -15.68 4.08
N ASP A 240 1.48 -16.01 2.85
CA ASP A 240 0.34 -15.48 2.12
C ASP A 240 -0.69 -16.59 1.88
N GLU A 241 -1.53 -16.80 2.89
CA GLU A 241 -2.84 -17.38 2.65
C GLU A 241 -3.53 -16.59 1.53
N ASP A 242 -3.65 -17.19 0.33
CA ASP A 242 -4.36 -16.69 -0.87
C ASP A 242 -3.91 -15.38 -1.54
N GLY A 243 -3.15 -14.51 -0.93
CA GLY A 243 -2.84 -13.16 -1.49
C GLY A 243 -1.62 -13.10 -2.41
N GLY A 244 -0.48 -13.64 -1.99
CA GLY A 244 0.81 -13.46 -2.68
C GLY A 244 0.88 -14.05 -4.08
N HIS A 245 0.17 -15.14 -4.32
CA HIS A 245 0.14 -15.77 -5.65
C HIS A 245 -0.68 -14.97 -6.68
N VAL A 246 -1.63 -14.17 -6.23
CA VAL A 246 -2.49 -13.34 -7.09
C VAL A 246 -1.78 -12.06 -7.54
N TRP A 247 -0.96 -11.46 -6.67
CA TRP A 247 -0.25 -10.19 -6.97
C TRP A 247 0.74 -10.30 -8.14
N GLY A 248 1.42 -11.44 -8.28
CA GLY A 248 2.33 -11.70 -9.38
C GLY A 248 1.66 -12.10 -10.69
N ARG A 249 0.35 -12.41 -10.73
CA ARG A 249 -0.31 -12.83 -11.97
C ARG A 249 -0.44 -11.69 -12.97
N PRO A 250 -0.25 -11.94 -14.27
CA PRO A 250 -0.49 -10.93 -15.29
C PRO A 250 -1.94 -10.50 -15.27
N THR A 251 -2.16 -9.22 -15.51
CA THR A 251 -3.52 -8.65 -15.51
C THR A 251 -4.43 -9.30 -16.55
N SER A 252 -3.87 -9.79 -17.66
CA SER A 252 -4.62 -10.53 -18.72
C SER A 252 -5.24 -11.83 -18.22
N GLU A 253 -4.60 -12.54 -17.30
CA GLU A 253 -5.12 -13.78 -16.72
C GLU A 253 -6.20 -13.51 -15.68
N ILE A 254 -6.01 -12.45 -14.87
CA ILE A 254 -6.93 -12.07 -13.80
C ILE A 254 -8.23 -11.49 -14.36
N TRP A 255 -8.19 -10.85 -15.53
CA TRP A 255 -9.33 -10.12 -16.11
C TRP A 255 -10.58 -10.96 -16.27
N ASN A 256 -10.45 -12.20 -16.70
CA ASN A 256 -11.57 -13.12 -16.97
C ASN A 256 -11.81 -14.14 -15.84
N SER A 257 -11.12 -14.03 -14.74
CA SER A 257 -11.25 -14.99 -13.65
C SER A 257 -12.55 -14.82 -12.87
N PRO A 258 -13.23 -15.92 -12.52
CA PRO A 258 -14.42 -15.90 -11.68
C PRO A 258 -14.09 -15.77 -10.18
N LYS A 259 -12.83 -15.96 -9.77
CA LYS A 259 -12.44 -15.97 -8.35
C LYS A 259 -12.53 -14.58 -7.72
N PHE A 260 -13.07 -14.52 -6.53
CA PHE A 260 -13.25 -13.28 -5.78
C PHE A 260 -11.91 -12.57 -5.49
N SER A 261 -10.89 -13.29 -5.03
CA SER A 261 -9.55 -12.77 -4.74
C SER A 261 -8.89 -12.11 -5.95
N GLU A 262 -9.06 -12.69 -7.14
CA GLU A 262 -8.51 -12.15 -8.38
C GLU A 262 -9.28 -10.90 -8.86
N LYS A 263 -10.61 -10.87 -8.70
CA LYS A 263 -11.41 -9.67 -8.98
C LYS A 263 -11.07 -8.53 -8.02
N ARG A 264 -10.85 -8.83 -6.74
CA ARG A 264 -10.40 -7.87 -5.74
C ARG A 264 -9.08 -7.23 -6.17
N GLU A 265 -8.10 -8.05 -6.52
CA GLU A 265 -6.79 -7.57 -6.98
C GLU A 265 -6.90 -6.69 -8.24
N LEU A 266 -7.67 -7.10 -9.24
CA LEU A 266 -7.91 -6.31 -10.43
C LEU A 266 -8.49 -4.93 -10.12
N LEU A 267 -9.47 -4.88 -9.23
CA LEU A 267 -10.07 -3.61 -8.81
C LEU A 267 -9.09 -2.74 -8.04
N MET A 268 -8.24 -3.31 -7.18
CA MET A 268 -7.18 -2.56 -6.51
C MET A 268 -6.19 -1.96 -7.50
N ARG A 269 -5.80 -2.72 -8.55
CA ARG A 269 -4.92 -2.22 -9.62
C ARG A 269 -5.52 -1.06 -10.41
N LEU A 270 -6.83 -0.99 -10.52
CA LEU A 270 -7.53 0.08 -11.24
C LEU A 270 -7.85 1.28 -10.34
N THR A 271 -8.33 1.03 -9.12
CA THR A 271 -8.80 2.09 -8.21
C THR A 271 -7.66 2.95 -7.69
N THR A 272 -6.48 2.39 -7.41
CA THR A 272 -5.32 3.13 -6.89
C THR A 272 -4.84 4.24 -7.85
N PRO A 273 -4.62 3.99 -9.16
CA PRO A 273 -4.29 5.06 -10.09
C PRO A 273 -5.41 6.08 -10.29
N VAL A 274 -6.68 5.63 -10.32
CA VAL A 274 -7.83 6.54 -10.46
C VAL A 274 -7.95 7.46 -9.25
N ALA A 275 -7.57 7.00 -8.06
CA ALA A 275 -7.49 7.85 -6.88
C ALA A 275 -6.60 9.08 -7.07
N CYS A 276 -5.49 8.96 -7.82
CA CYS A 276 -4.61 10.10 -8.11
C CYS A 276 -5.37 11.23 -8.80
N PHE A 277 -6.17 10.90 -9.82
CA PHE A 277 -6.96 11.88 -10.55
C PHE A 277 -8.02 12.55 -9.67
N VAL A 278 -8.76 11.73 -8.95
CA VAL A 278 -9.86 12.20 -8.09
C VAL A 278 -9.34 13.09 -6.95
N ILE A 279 -8.21 12.71 -6.34
CA ILE A 279 -7.54 13.48 -5.29
C ILE A 279 -7.01 14.81 -5.85
N CYS A 280 -6.43 14.81 -7.07
CA CYS A 280 -6.00 16.04 -7.72
C CYS A 280 -7.16 17.03 -7.92
N LEU A 281 -8.30 16.56 -8.42
CA LEU A 281 -9.49 17.38 -8.62
C LEU A 281 -10.06 17.91 -7.29
N ALA A 282 -10.19 17.05 -6.30
CA ALA A 282 -10.70 17.44 -4.98
C ALA A 282 -9.75 18.45 -4.32
N MET A 283 -8.44 18.22 -4.38
CA MET A 283 -7.47 19.12 -3.77
C MET A 283 -7.37 20.45 -4.50
N PHE A 284 -7.51 20.50 -5.83
CA PHE A 284 -7.58 21.75 -6.57
C PHE A 284 -8.71 22.64 -6.00
N SER A 285 -9.89 22.08 -5.77
CA SER A 285 -11.02 22.83 -5.21
C SER A 285 -10.80 23.28 -3.76
N LEU A 286 -10.14 22.46 -2.94
CA LEU A 286 -9.87 22.76 -1.54
C LEU A 286 -8.64 23.63 -1.31
N GLY A 287 -7.73 23.63 -2.27
CA GLY A 287 -6.44 24.32 -2.18
C GLY A 287 -6.52 25.84 -2.27
N VAL A 288 -7.65 26.37 -2.71
CA VAL A 288 -7.92 27.82 -2.68
C VAL A 288 -8.02 28.29 -1.24
N VAL A 289 -7.01 29.02 -0.78
CA VAL A 289 -6.92 29.53 0.59
C VAL A 289 -6.84 31.06 0.56
N GLU A 290 -7.52 31.69 1.53
CA GLU A 290 -7.34 33.12 1.75
C GLU A 290 -5.86 33.41 2.08
N PRO A 291 -5.20 34.37 1.40
CA PRO A 291 -3.77 34.66 1.60
C PRO A 291 -3.40 34.97 3.07
N ARG A 292 -4.37 35.50 3.84
CA ARG A 292 -4.17 35.84 5.27
C ARG A 292 -4.09 34.62 6.19
N ARG A 293 -4.57 33.44 5.78
CA ARG A 293 -4.55 32.20 6.60
C ARG A 293 -3.26 31.40 6.46
N GLY A 294 -2.39 31.80 5.54
CA GLY A 294 -1.07 31.19 5.35
C GLY A 294 -1.13 29.79 4.68
N ARG A 295 0.05 29.26 4.40
CA ARG A 295 0.23 27.98 3.67
C ARG A 295 -0.27 26.76 4.46
N THR A 296 -0.20 26.83 5.78
CA THR A 296 -0.55 25.73 6.70
C THR A 296 -1.98 25.21 6.51
N ALA A 297 -2.93 26.11 6.18
CA ALA A 297 -4.31 25.71 5.97
C ALA A 297 -4.51 24.79 4.77
N SER A 298 -3.75 24.98 3.66
CA SER A 298 -3.79 24.07 2.50
C SER A 298 -3.25 22.70 2.85
N TYR A 299 -2.13 22.64 3.56
CA TYR A 299 -1.53 21.37 3.98
C TYR A 299 -2.46 20.57 4.90
N LEU A 300 -3.08 21.24 5.86
CA LEU A 300 -4.03 20.60 6.78
C LEU A 300 -5.25 20.03 6.05
N ARG A 301 -5.84 20.79 5.08
CA ARG A 301 -6.94 20.30 4.27
C ARG A 301 -6.55 19.10 3.41
N GLY A 302 -5.34 19.13 2.83
CA GLY A 302 -4.79 18.00 2.08
C GLY A 302 -4.62 16.76 2.94
N LEU A 303 -4.06 16.92 4.15
CA LEU A 303 -3.90 15.81 5.10
C LEU A 303 -5.25 15.22 5.50
N ILE A 304 -6.23 16.05 5.81
CA ILE A 304 -7.59 15.58 6.15
C ILE A 304 -8.21 14.84 4.97
N LEU A 305 -8.10 15.36 3.76
CA LEU A 305 -8.65 14.73 2.55
C LEU A 305 -8.07 13.34 2.34
N ILE A 306 -6.74 13.20 2.38
CA ILE A 306 -6.09 11.91 2.15
C ILE A 306 -6.41 10.91 3.26
N THR A 307 -6.47 11.37 4.51
CA THR A 307 -6.83 10.51 5.65
C THR A 307 -8.26 9.98 5.51
N ILE A 308 -9.22 10.85 5.20
CA ILE A 308 -10.62 10.43 4.98
C ILE A 308 -10.70 9.46 3.79
N TYR A 309 -10.00 9.75 2.70
CA TYR A 309 -9.98 8.87 1.53
C TYR A 309 -9.51 7.45 1.90
N TYR A 310 -8.40 7.33 2.64
CA TYR A 310 -7.86 6.03 3.02
C TYR A 310 -8.71 5.30 4.07
N ILE A 311 -9.34 6.01 5.01
CA ILE A 311 -10.30 5.41 5.94
C ILE A 311 -11.49 4.80 5.17
N LEU A 312 -12.04 5.55 4.21
CA LEU A 312 -13.11 5.05 3.35
C LEU A 312 -12.66 3.87 2.48
N TRP A 313 -11.42 3.91 1.98
CA TRP A 313 -10.84 2.82 1.18
C TRP A 313 -10.64 1.54 2.01
N MET A 314 -10.15 1.66 3.25
CA MET A 314 -10.04 0.51 4.17
C MET A 314 -11.42 -0.07 4.47
N GLY A 315 -12.39 0.78 4.81
CA GLY A 315 -13.76 0.33 5.06
C GLY A 315 -14.41 -0.33 3.83
N ALA A 316 -14.17 0.22 2.63
CA ALA A 316 -14.67 -0.38 1.39
C ALA A 316 -14.02 -1.74 1.10
N ASN A 317 -12.74 -1.91 1.47
CA ASN A 317 -12.01 -3.16 1.30
C ASN A 317 -12.55 -4.27 2.23
N GLU A 318 -12.93 -3.94 3.47
CA GLU A 318 -13.58 -4.89 4.38
C GLU A 318 -15.00 -5.22 3.93
N LEU A 319 -15.80 -4.21 3.59
CA LEU A 319 -17.20 -4.38 3.15
C LEU A 319 -17.33 -5.12 1.80
N MET A 320 -16.25 -5.24 1.05
CA MET A 320 -16.25 -5.89 -0.26
C MET A 320 -16.56 -7.40 -0.18
N GLU A 321 -16.18 -8.06 0.91
CA GLU A 321 -16.44 -9.49 1.14
C GLU A 321 -17.93 -9.76 1.35
N ASP A 322 -18.64 -8.85 2.03
CA ASP A 322 -20.05 -9.00 2.37
C ASP A 322 -21.01 -8.51 1.27
N LEU A 323 -20.61 -7.48 0.52
CA LEU A 323 -21.52 -6.79 -0.40
C LEU A 323 -21.23 -7.14 -1.88
N SER A 324 -20.21 -6.53 -2.43
CA SER A 324 -19.78 -6.75 -3.81
C SER A 324 -18.42 -6.10 -4.09
N PRO A 325 -17.65 -6.62 -5.06
CA PRO A 325 -16.37 -6.03 -5.44
C PRO A 325 -16.43 -4.56 -5.86
N SER A 326 -17.58 -4.12 -6.38
CA SER A 326 -17.78 -2.73 -6.85
C SER A 326 -17.73 -1.68 -5.74
N VAL A 327 -17.89 -2.07 -4.48
CA VAL A 327 -17.82 -1.16 -3.31
C VAL A 327 -16.45 -0.46 -3.23
N LEU A 328 -15.40 -1.05 -3.77
CA LEU A 328 -14.06 -0.46 -3.79
C LEU A 328 -13.97 0.87 -4.60
N TRP A 329 -14.93 1.14 -5.47
CA TRP A 329 -15.04 2.43 -6.17
C TRP A 329 -15.68 3.54 -5.33
N MET A 330 -16.36 3.20 -4.22
CA MET A 330 -17.09 4.15 -3.37
C MET A 330 -16.22 5.33 -2.89
N PRO A 331 -15.00 5.14 -2.38
CA PRO A 331 -14.14 6.25 -1.95
C PRO A 331 -13.81 7.22 -3.08
N ALA A 332 -13.52 6.69 -4.27
CA ALA A 332 -13.20 7.50 -5.44
C ALA A 332 -14.43 8.32 -5.89
N VAL A 333 -15.61 7.70 -5.95
CA VAL A 333 -16.87 8.38 -6.33
C VAL A 333 -17.24 9.46 -5.32
N LEU A 334 -17.18 9.18 -4.02
CA LEU A 334 -17.50 10.18 -2.98
C LEU A 334 -16.53 11.36 -3.02
N THR A 335 -15.22 11.09 -3.18
CA THR A 335 -14.20 12.16 -3.28
C THR A 335 -14.36 12.97 -4.55
N LEU A 336 -14.72 12.34 -5.67
CA LEU A 336 -15.02 13.02 -6.94
C LEU A 336 -16.23 13.95 -6.80
N LEU A 337 -17.33 13.44 -6.25
CA LEU A 337 -18.54 14.23 -6.01
C LEU A 337 -18.27 15.42 -5.09
N TYR A 338 -17.50 15.20 -4.04
CA TYR A 338 -17.08 16.26 -3.13
C TYR A 338 -16.19 17.31 -3.83
N GLY A 339 -15.25 16.90 -4.65
CA GLY A 339 -14.40 17.78 -5.46
C GLY A 339 -15.21 18.61 -6.45
N LEU A 340 -16.12 17.98 -7.20
CA LEU A 340 -17.00 18.65 -8.14
C LEU A 340 -17.96 19.63 -7.45
N TYR A 341 -18.54 19.26 -6.32
CA TYR A 341 -19.37 20.16 -5.52
C TYR A 341 -18.62 21.42 -5.10
N ASN A 342 -17.38 21.29 -4.61
CA ASN A 342 -16.59 22.44 -4.24
C ASN A 342 -16.19 23.29 -5.44
N LEU A 343 -15.84 22.70 -6.57
CA LEU A 343 -15.56 23.43 -7.82
C LEU A 343 -16.77 24.25 -8.29
N PHE A 344 -17.97 23.65 -8.26
CA PHE A 344 -19.20 24.34 -8.59
C PHE A 344 -19.48 25.50 -7.64
N ARG A 345 -19.31 25.27 -6.33
CA ARG A 345 -19.48 26.30 -5.31
C ARG A 345 -18.52 27.49 -5.50
N ILE A 346 -17.23 27.24 -5.82
CA ILE A 346 -16.25 28.29 -6.08
C ILE A 346 -16.64 29.08 -7.33
N ASN A 347 -17.00 28.42 -8.42
CA ASN A 347 -17.42 29.10 -9.63
C ASN A 347 -18.68 29.94 -9.39
N PHE A 348 -19.65 29.45 -8.64
CA PHE A 348 -20.87 30.18 -8.31
C PHE A 348 -20.59 31.40 -7.43
N GLN A 349 -19.67 31.30 -6.46
CA GLN A 349 -19.27 32.43 -5.61
C GLN A 349 -18.49 33.49 -6.37
N LEU A 350 -17.68 33.10 -7.37
CA LEU A 350 -16.90 34.03 -8.19
C LEU A 350 -17.70 34.64 -9.35
N SER A 351 -18.74 33.96 -9.82
CA SER A 351 -19.60 34.44 -10.92
C SER A 351 -20.84 35.19 -10.44
N GLY A 352 -21.13 35.17 -9.14
CA GLY A 352 -22.36 35.78 -8.62
C GLY A 352 -22.25 37.29 -8.43
N PRO A 353 -23.23 38.08 -8.90
CA PRO A 353 -23.30 39.53 -8.70
C PRO A 353 -23.55 39.94 -7.24
N ILE A 354 -23.64 38.98 -6.32
CA ILE A 354 -24.12 39.16 -4.93
C ILE A 354 -23.08 39.83 -4.01
N GLU A 355 -21.78 39.73 -4.28
CA GLU A 355 -20.78 40.45 -3.47
C GLU A 355 -20.73 41.97 -3.78
N GLY A 356 -20.98 42.38 -5.03
CA GLY A 356 -21.16 43.78 -5.37
C GLY A 356 -22.32 44.45 -4.60
N MET A 357 -23.43 43.75 -4.41
CA MET A 357 -24.58 44.25 -3.63
C MET A 357 -24.33 44.28 -2.12
N ARG A 358 -23.61 43.30 -1.55
CA ARG A 358 -23.25 43.32 -0.12
C ARG A 358 -22.27 44.46 0.25
N TYR A 359 -21.32 44.80 -0.63
CA TYR A 359 -20.43 45.94 -0.43
C TYR A 359 -21.12 47.29 -0.70
N ALA A 360 -21.99 47.37 -1.70
CA ALA A 360 -22.83 48.57 -1.96
C ALA A 360 -23.81 48.83 -0.82
N GLY A 361 -24.47 47.77 -0.29
CA GLY A 361 -25.38 47.89 0.85
C GLY A 361 -24.67 48.34 2.14
N LYS A 362 -23.47 47.81 2.43
CA LYS A 362 -22.69 48.25 3.60
C LYS A 362 -22.15 49.70 3.48
N ARG A 363 -21.82 50.17 2.26
CA ARG A 363 -21.42 51.58 2.05
C ARG A 363 -22.59 52.54 2.16
N SER A 364 -23.78 52.14 1.67
CA SER A 364 -24.99 52.97 1.83
C SER A 364 -25.42 53.05 3.28
N PHE A 365 -25.37 51.95 4.05
CA PHE A 365 -25.72 51.93 5.47
C PHE A 365 -24.75 52.75 6.34
N ARG A 366 -23.46 52.78 6.02
CA ARG A 366 -22.47 53.59 6.72
C ARG A 366 -22.55 55.09 6.44
N LYS A 367 -23.05 55.48 5.24
CA LYS A 367 -23.36 56.90 4.92
C LYS A 367 -24.64 57.39 5.58
N MET A 368 -25.54 56.51 5.99
CA MET A 368 -26.80 56.87 6.65
C MET A 368 -26.65 57.03 8.18
N ILE A 369 -25.54 56.54 8.76
CA ILE A 369 -25.27 56.63 10.23
C ILE A 369 -24.31 57.79 10.56
N HIS A 370 -23.61 58.36 9.57
CA HIS A 370 -22.62 59.42 9.77
C HIS A 370 -22.94 60.68 8.94
N GLY A 371 -24.12 60.83 8.41
CA GLY A 371 -24.76 62.03 7.87
C GLY A 371 -25.95 62.35 8.73
#